data_2d05626ca8834a0404c6f70f170c2b9b
#
_entry.id   2d05626ca8834a0404c6f70f170c2b9b
#
_cell.length_a   1.000
_cell.length_b   1.000
_cell.length_c   1.000
_cell.angle_alpha   90.00
_cell.angle_beta   90.00
_cell.angle_gamma   90.00
#
_symmetry.space_group_name_H-M   'P 1'
#
loop_
_entity.id
_entity.type
_entity.pdbx_description
1 polymer ?
#
loop_
_entity_poly.entity_id
_entity_poly.type
_entity_poly.pdbx_seq_one_letter_code
_entity_poly.pdbx_strand_id
1 'polypeptide(L)'
;LFGLSKDEILRKGKELYNGAGSCVACHMPDGKGQKGTIPPLAGSDWLKDGSARSIAISLRGLAGPIKVNGKHFYSAMPPQLLFDDQKLAYILSYVNNAWGNKEAVIDKEQVAQARKELPQDVFTPETLLKRFPFDKKYNRKNGTFTPTFDDMVAQITEPIIYRTFMPGASPAAFAVALPGNHYFCWDAGECRLRYVWTTGGFIRANQNHWSSNGKPVAQFNGVPYYRARTTQLNDETFDELSKTNNKKPIYDTSEASDFPITLKGTREVPTYLGYRLVNGFPKFRYSLDKYVITELIRPNANKSGIQRTFTISPTVETTLRLTPTSQAIISSDRGNLSPDGTLVLTAGESNEFSVLIQPREEAN
;
A
#
# COMPACT_ATOMS: atom_id res chain seq x y z
N LEU A 1 17.34 25.53 -25.43
CA LEU A 1 17.95 24.33 -26.06
C LEU A 1 18.92 24.69 -27.20
N PHE A 2 19.57 25.85 -27.14
CA PHE A 2 20.48 26.28 -28.20
C PHE A 2 21.73 25.39 -28.22
N GLY A 3 21.83 24.49 -29.21
CA GLY A 3 23.04 23.79 -29.57
C GLY A 3 23.03 22.26 -29.52
N LEU A 4 22.05 21.57 -28.91
CA LEU A 4 22.02 20.11 -28.89
C LEU A 4 20.96 19.56 -29.84
N SER A 5 21.32 18.52 -30.59
CA SER A 5 20.36 17.75 -31.38
C SER A 5 19.39 16.96 -30.47
N LYS A 6 18.23 16.58 -31.01
CA LYS A 6 17.28 15.72 -30.30
C LYS A 6 17.97 14.43 -29.80
N ASP A 7 18.79 13.82 -30.62
CA ASP A 7 19.49 12.57 -30.31
C ASP A 7 20.47 12.75 -29.13
N GLU A 8 21.17 13.87 -29.06
CA GLU A 8 22.06 14.19 -27.95
C GLU A 8 21.28 14.42 -26.64
N ILE A 9 20.12 15.09 -26.72
CA ILE A 9 19.22 15.28 -25.57
C ILE A 9 18.75 13.92 -25.04
N LEU A 10 18.28 13.05 -25.92
CA LEU A 10 17.80 11.72 -25.54
C LEU A 10 18.92 10.83 -24.99
N ARG A 11 20.12 10.92 -25.55
CA ARG A 11 21.29 10.19 -25.02
C ARG A 11 21.63 10.64 -23.60
N LYS A 12 21.71 11.94 -23.35
CA LYS A 12 21.95 12.50 -21.99
C LYS A 12 20.84 12.09 -21.02
N GLY A 13 19.58 12.12 -21.46
CA GLY A 13 18.44 11.68 -20.65
C GLY A 13 18.52 10.20 -20.30
N LYS A 14 18.93 9.33 -21.25
CA LYS A 14 19.13 7.90 -21.02
C LYS A 14 20.25 7.63 -20.00
N GLU A 15 21.37 8.35 -20.10
CA GLU A 15 22.48 8.23 -19.14
C GLU A 15 22.03 8.61 -17.72
N LEU A 16 21.29 9.70 -17.57
CA LEU A 16 20.76 10.14 -16.30
C LEU A 16 19.69 9.19 -15.75
N TYR A 17 18.79 8.69 -16.59
CA TYR A 17 17.75 7.72 -16.22
C TYR A 17 18.36 6.43 -15.64
N ASN A 18 19.42 5.90 -16.26
CA ASN A 18 20.09 4.68 -15.85
C ASN A 18 21.16 4.88 -14.77
N GLY A 19 21.58 6.11 -14.53
CA GLY A 19 22.67 6.47 -13.63
C GLY A 19 22.19 7.16 -12.35
N ALA A 20 22.67 8.38 -12.15
CA ALA A 20 22.45 9.16 -10.93
C ALA A 20 20.97 9.39 -10.57
N GLY A 21 20.05 9.26 -11.55
CA GLY A 21 18.62 9.45 -11.35
C GLY A 21 17.92 8.33 -10.64
N SER A 22 18.52 7.15 -10.60
CA SER A 22 17.90 5.94 -10.04
C SER A 22 16.48 5.63 -10.56
N CYS A 23 16.03 6.30 -11.63
CA CYS A 23 14.70 6.06 -12.21
C CYS A 23 14.54 4.59 -12.63
N VAL A 24 15.63 4.03 -13.16
CA VAL A 24 15.72 2.63 -13.59
C VAL A 24 15.48 1.64 -12.44
N ALA A 25 15.79 2.01 -11.21
CA ALA A 25 15.60 1.13 -10.04
C ALA A 25 14.11 0.77 -9.80
N CYS A 26 13.21 1.73 -10.09
CA CYS A 26 11.77 1.54 -9.96
C CYS A 26 11.11 1.21 -11.31
N HIS A 27 11.40 1.99 -12.34
CA HIS A 27 10.72 1.89 -13.63
C HIS A 27 11.36 0.90 -14.60
N MET A 28 12.43 0.22 -14.22
CA MET A 28 13.19 -0.77 -14.98
C MET A 28 13.85 -0.23 -16.26
N PRO A 29 14.87 -0.91 -16.84
CA PRO A 29 15.55 -0.46 -18.05
C PRO A 29 14.64 -0.43 -19.27
N ASP A 30 13.60 -1.28 -19.29
CA ASP A 30 12.61 -1.37 -20.38
C ASP A 30 11.39 -0.49 -20.15
N GLY A 31 11.37 0.31 -19.10
CA GLY A 31 10.29 1.21 -18.75
C GLY A 31 8.98 0.55 -18.35
N LYS A 32 8.95 -0.78 -18.12
CA LYS A 32 7.70 -1.52 -17.79
C LYS A 32 7.28 -1.42 -16.33
N GLY A 33 8.16 -0.90 -15.48
CA GLY A 33 7.90 -0.82 -14.03
C GLY A 33 7.76 -2.19 -13.38
N GLN A 34 6.99 -2.25 -12.31
CA GLN A 34 6.74 -3.48 -11.54
C GLN A 34 5.25 -3.72 -11.41
N LYS A 35 4.79 -4.91 -11.77
CA LYS A 35 3.36 -5.27 -11.78
C LYS A 35 2.69 -4.93 -10.44
N GLY A 36 1.60 -4.17 -10.50
CA GLY A 36 0.79 -3.78 -9.35
C GLY A 36 1.39 -2.71 -8.44
N THR A 37 2.69 -2.43 -8.54
CA THR A 37 3.40 -1.49 -7.65
C THR A 37 3.89 -0.25 -8.40
N ILE A 38 4.77 -0.44 -9.38
CA ILE A 38 5.37 0.67 -10.13
C ILE A 38 4.77 0.71 -11.53
N PRO A 39 4.11 1.81 -11.93
CA PRO A 39 3.50 1.89 -13.25
C PRO A 39 4.52 1.90 -14.37
N PRO A 40 4.16 1.39 -15.56
CA PRO A 40 5.01 1.49 -16.73
C PRO A 40 5.12 2.94 -17.22
N LEU A 41 6.29 3.30 -17.70
CA LEU A 41 6.54 4.49 -18.51
C LEU A 41 6.41 4.14 -20.01
N ALA A 42 6.74 2.90 -20.37
CA ALA A 42 6.60 2.39 -21.73
C ALA A 42 5.14 2.38 -22.17
N GLY A 43 4.79 3.18 -23.17
CA GLY A 43 3.43 3.30 -23.71
C GLY A 43 2.40 3.85 -22.72
N SER A 44 2.84 4.54 -21.67
CA SER A 44 1.95 5.05 -20.62
C SER A 44 0.99 6.11 -21.15
N ASP A 45 -0.31 5.94 -20.87
CA ASP A 45 -1.35 6.93 -21.13
C ASP A 45 -1.15 8.23 -20.31
N TRP A 46 -0.44 8.17 -19.18
CA TRP A 46 -0.11 9.33 -18.35
C TRP A 46 0.93 10.27 -18.93
N LEU A 47 1.73 9.81 -19.91
CA LEU A 47 2.73 10.62 -20.59
C LEU A 47 2.18 11.34 -21.82
N LYS A 48 0.98 10.99 -22.26
CA LYS A 48 0.35 11.57 -23.45
C LYS A 48 -0.27 12.95 -23.17
N ASP A 49 -0.61 13.68 -24.24
CA ASP A 49 -1.25 15.02 -24.20
C ASP A 49 -0.42 16.10 -23.48
N GLY A 50 0.88 16.02 -23.59
CA GLY A 50 1.78 17.04 -23.08
C GLY A 50 2.55 16.66 -21.83
N SER A 51 3.55 17.45 -21.54
CA SER A 51 4.57 17.16 -20.53
C SER A 51 4.23 17.64 -19.14
N ALA A 52 3.14 18.38 -18.97
CA ALA A 52 2.81 19.04 -17.69
C ALA A 52 2.65 18.06 -16.53
N ARG A 53 1.98 16.91 -16.76
CA ARG A 53 1.81 15.88 -15.72
C ARG A 53 3.14 15.23 -15.33
N SER A 54 3.96 14.84 -16.30
CA SER A 54 5.26 14.19 -16.04
C SER A 54 6.23 15.15 -15.33
N ILE A 55 6.22 16.43 -15.69
CA ILE A 55 6.99 17.46 -14.98
C ILE A 55 6.48 17.62 -13.54
N ALA A 56 5.18 17.75 -13.34
CA ALA A 56 4.58 17.93 -12.02
C ALA A 56 4.86 16.74 -11.10
N ILE A 57 4.67 15.51 -11.58
CA ILE A 57 4.96 14.27 -10.85
C ILE A 57 6.44 14.22 -10.46
N SER A 58 7.34 14.54 -11.40
CA SER A 58 8.77 14.50 -11.12
C SER A 58 9.22 15.57 -10.13
N LEU A 59 8.63 16.75 -10.17
CA LEU A 59 8.99 17.86 -9.28
C LEU A 59 8.41 17.72 -7.86
N ARG A 60 7.21 17.18 -7.73
CA ARG A 60 6.46 17.17 -6.45
C ARG A 60 6.13 15.79 -5.93
N GLY A 61 6.34 14.75 -6.75
CA GLY A 61 5.93 13.41 -6.43
C GLY A 61 4.44 13.16 -6.71
N LEU A 62 4.06 11.90 -6.61
CA LEU A 62 2.67 11.45 -6.73
C LEU A 62 2.42 10.36 -5.70
N ALA A 63 1.42 10.51 -4.87
CA ALA A 63 1.05 9.54 -3.85
C ALA A 63 -0.42 9.13 -4.00
N GLY A 64 -0.66 7.83 -3.94
CA GLY A 64 -2.00 7.26 -4.02
C GLY A 64 -2.18 6.30 -5.20
N PRO A 65 -3.32 5.59 -5.24
CA PRO A 65 -3.62 4.63 -6.29
C PRO A 65 -3.83 5.33 -7.63
N ILE A 66 -3.21 4.79 -8.68
CA ILE A 66 -3.42 5.27 -10.05
C ILE A 66 -3.77 4.11 -10.98
N LYS A 67 -4.47 4.44 -12.07
CA LYS A 67 -4.73 3.51 -13.16
C LYS A 67 -3.93 3.96 -14.38
N VAL A 68 -3.01 3.11 -14.83
CA VAL A 68 -2.17 3.35 -16.01
C VAL A 68 -2.42 2.25 -17.03
N ASN A 69 -2.74 2.61 -18.26
CA ASN A 69 -3.09 1.66 -19.32
C ASN A 69 -4.17 0.64 -18.90
N GLY A 70 -5.17 1.09 -18.14
CA GLY A 70 -6.25 0.26 -17.63
C GLY A 70 -5.90 -0.66 -16.46
N LYS A 71 -4.66 -0.63 -15.94
CA LYS A 71 -4.20 -1.43 -14.80
C LYS A 71 -3.97 -0.55 -13.58
N HIS A 72 -4.20 -1.09 -12.39
CA HIS A 72 -4.04 -0.39 -11.13
C HIS A 72 -2.60 -0.54 -10.60
N PHE A 73 -2.08 0.56 -10.03
CA PHE A 73 -0.78 0.63 -9.40
C PHE A 73 -0.88 1.39 -8.08
N TYR A 74 -0.06 0.98 -7.11
CA TYR A 74 -0.18 1.44 -5.73
C TYR A 74 1.20 1.68 -5.15
N SER A 75 1.76 2.84 -5.45
CA SER A 75 2.99 3.30 -4.82
C SER A 75 3.05 4.81 -4.79
N ALA A 76 4.01 5.33 -4.07
CA ALA A 76 4.35 6.75 -4.14
C ALA A 76 5.62 6.93 -4.97
N MET A 77 5.57 7.84 -5.94
CA MET A 77 6.76 8.34 -6.60
C MET A 77 7.26 9.56 -5.83
N PRO A 78 8.46 9.50 -5.22
CA PRO A 78 9.01 10.65 -4.52
C PRO A 78 9.42 11.75 -5.51
N PRO A 79 9.45 13.03 -5.08
CA PRO A 79 9.94 14.13 -5.89
C PRO A 79 11.44 13.99 -6.17
N GLN A 80 11.84 14.37 -7.36
CA GLN A 80 13.22 14.27 -7.83
C GLN A 80 13.99 15.57 -7.51
N LEU A 81 14.24 15.79 -6.22
CA LEU A 81 14.83 17.04 -5.71
C LEU A 81 16.31 17.22 -6.06
N LEU A 82 17.02 16.15 -6.40
CA LEU A 82 18.46 16.17 -6.71
C LEU A 82 18.78 16.66 -8.12
N PHE A 83 17.75 16.79 -8.98
CA PHE A 83 17.96 17.24 -10.36
C PHE A 83 17.67 18.72 -10.53
N ASP A 84 18.63 19.43 -11.15
CA ASP A 84 18.36 20.72 -11.73
C ASP A 84 17.38 20.61 -12.91
N ASP A 85 16.87 21.76 -13.36
CA ASP A 85 15.85 21.83 -14.39
C ASP A 85 16.35 21.25 -15.72
N GLN A 86 17.62 21.39 -16.03
CA GLN A 86 18.21 20.87 -17.28
C GLN A 86 18.31 19.35 -17.27
N LYS A 87 18.77 18.76 -16.17
CA LYS A 87 18.87 17.30 -16.05
C LYS A 87 17.49 16.66 -16.05
N LEU A 88 16.54 17.26 -15.33
CA LEU A 88 15.19 16.77 -15.33
C LEU A 88 14.53 16.86 -16.71
N ALA A 89 14.75 17.94 -17.45
CA ALA A 89 14.30 18.08 -18.83
C ALA A 89 14.88 16.99 -19.75
N TYR A 90 16.18 16.64 -19.60
CA TYR A 90 16.78 15.55 -20.37
C TYR A 90 16.15 14.18 -20.02
N ILE A 91 15.99 13.86 -18.74
CA ILE A 91 15.38 12.60 -18.28
C ILE A 91 13.98 12.46 -18.84
N LEU A 92 13.14 13.49 -18.69
CA LEU A 92 11.76 13.45 -19.15
C LEU A 92 11.65 13.44 -20.67
N SER A 93 12.56 14.11 -21.38
CA SER A 93 12.64 14.00 -22.84
C SER A 93 12.96 12.59 -23.30
N TYR A 94 13.89 11.91 -22.62
CA TYR A 94 14.17 10.50 -22.88
C TYR A 94 12.95 9.62 -22.61
N VAL A 95 12.31 9.75 -21.46
CA VAL A 95 11.10 9.00 -21.11
C VAL A 95 9.99 9.20 -22.13
N ASN A 96 9.80 10.43 -22.60
CA ASN A 96 8.83 10.79 -23.62
C ASN A 96 9.09 10.18 -24.99
N ASN A 97 10.30 9.72 -25.27
CA ASN A 97 10.69 9.20 -26.58
C ASN A 97 11.25 7.77 -26.54
N ALA A 98 11.40 7.18 -25.36
CA ALA A 98 11.86 5.80 -25.19
C ALA A 98 10.70 4.79 -25.30
N TRP A 99 11.04 3.54 -25.53
CA TRP A 99 10.12 2.39 -25.51
C TRP A 99 8.85 2.52 -26.33
N GLY A 100 8.96 3.24 -27.47
CA GLY A 100 7.84 3.49 -28.36
C GLY A 100 6.98 4.70 -28.03
N ASN A 101 7.28 5.43 -26.96
CA ASN A 101 6.70 6.75 -26.71
C ASN A 101 7.13 7.74 -27.80
N LYS A 102 6.25 8.69 -28.17
CA LYS A 102 6.47 9.67 -29.25
C LYS A 102 5.97 11.05 -28.84
N GLU A 103 6.38 11.51 -27.66
CA GLU A 103 5.96 12.77 -27.11
C GLU A 103 7.03 13.87 -27.34
N ALA A 104 6.69 15.09 -27.01
CA ALA A 104 7.59 16.23 -27.19
C ALA A 104 8.84 16.15 -26.30
N VAL A 105 9.94 16.72 -26.81
CA VAL A 105 11.11 17.03 -26.00
C VAL A 105 10.75 18.16 -25.02
N ILE A 106 11.27 18.10 -23.83
CA ILE A 106 11.00 19.05 -22.74
C ILE A 106 12.17 20.03 -22.59
N ASP A 107 11.84 21.31 -22.53
CA ASP A 107 12.80 22.37 -22.30
C ASP A 107 13.03 22.60 -20.79
N LYS A 108 14.24 23.04 -20.43
CA LYS A 108 14.56 23.39 -19.04
C LYS A 108 13.67 24.53 -18.52
N GLU A 109 13.28 25.45 -19.39
CA GLU A 109 12.40 26.59 -19.08
C GLU A 109 11.03 26.11 -18.62
N GLN A 110 10.47 25.06 -19.25
CA GLN A 110 9.21 24.44 -18.84
C GLN A 110 9.32 23.83 -17.42
N VAL A 111 10.44 23.21 -17.13
CA VAL A 111 10.70 22.62 -15.80
C VAL A 111 10.91 23.74 -14.76
N ALA A 112 11.68 24.76 -15.10
CA ALA A 112 11.95 25.90 -14.22
C ALA A 112 10.67 26.67 -13.88
N GLN A 113 9.81 26.91 -14.85
CA GLN A 113 8.52 27.54 -14.63
C GLN A 113 7.61 26.69 -13.74
N ALA A 114 7.48 25.39 -14.05
CA ALA A 114 6.69 24.49 -13.24
C ALA A 114 7.20 24.40 -11.80
N ARG A 115 8.52 24.41 -11.59
CA ARG A 115 9.10 24.42 -10.24
C ARG A 115 8.69 25.62 -9.41
N LYS A 116 8.52 26.79 -10.03
CA LYS A 116 8.07 28.03 -9.37
C LYS A 116 6.57 28.05 -9.11
N GLU A 117 5.78 27.55 -10.05
CA GLU A 117 4.32 27.70 -10.04
C GLU A 117 3.55 26.58 -9.35
N LEU A 118 4.15 25.40 -9.25
CA LEU A 118 3.51 24.26 -8.62
C LEU A 118 3.51 24.39 -7.10
N PRO A 119 2.43 23.96 -6.42
CA PRO A 119 2.40 23.87 -4.96
C PRO A 119 3.56 23.01 -4.46
N GLN A 120 3.97 23.20 -3.21
CA GLN A 120 5.08 22.42 -2.63
C GLN A 120 4.64 21.02 -2.18
N ASP A 121 3.33 20.77 -2.11
CA ASP A 121 2.77 19.50 -1.68
C ASP A 121 2.89 18.43 -2.75
N VAL A 122 2.94 17.17 -2.30
CA VAL A 122 2.85 15.99 -3.18
C VAL A 122 1.48 15.96 -3.82
N PHE A 123 1.44 15.67 -5.11
CA PHE A 123 0.17 15.44 -5.78
C PHE A 123 -0.47 14.10 -5.37
N THR A 124 -1.78 14.12 -5.23
CA THR A 124 -2.60 12.92 -5.37
C THR A 124 -3.08 12.82 -6.83
N PRO A 125 -3.51 11.64 -7.30
CA PRO A 125 -4.12 11.53 -8.64
C PRO A 125 -5.25 12.54 -8.85
N GLU A 126 -6.09 12.79 -7.84
CA GLU A 126 -7.16 13.76 -7.88
C GLU A 126 -6.65 15.18 -8.09
N THR A 127 -5.75 15.65 -7.24
CA THR A 127 -5.23 17.03 -7.31
C THR A 127 -4.42 17.25 -8.57
N LEU A 128 -3.67 16.24 -9.03
CA LEU A 128 -2.94 16.30 -10.28
C LEU A 128 -3.86 16.41 -11.50
N LEU A 129 -4.88 15.56 -11.59
CA LEU A 129 -5.80 15.57 -12.73
C LEU A 129 -6.77 16.73 -12.73
N LYS A 130 -7.10 17.28 -11.56
CA LYS A 130 -7.83 18.55 -11.49
C LYS A 130 -7.03 19.69 -12.14
N ARG A 131 -5.71 19.68 -11.98
CA ARG A 131 -4.82 20.71 -12.54
C ARG A 131 -4.41 20.40 -14.00
N PHE A 132 -4.17 19.14 -14.31
CA PHE A 132 -3.70 18.67 -15.62
C PHE A 132 -4.56 17.49 -16.09
N PRO A 133 -5.80 17.72 -16.51
CA PRO A 133 -6.70 16.68 -16.97
C PRO A 133 -6.18 15.99 -18.24
N PHE A 134 -6.64 14.77 -18.47
CA PHE A 134 -6.41 14.11 -19.76
C PHE A 134 -7.15 14.83 -20.89
N ASP A 135 -6.55 14.89 -22.08
CA ASP A 135 -7.23 15.47 -23.25
C ASP A 135 -8.43 14.59 -23.65
N LYS A 136 -9.61 15.17 -23.69
CA LYS A 136 -10.85 14.50 -24.09
C LYS A 136 -10.79 13.88 -25.51
N LYS A 137 -9.91 14.38 -26.37
CA LYS A 137 -9.72 13.84 -27.73
C LYS A 137 -9.01 12.50 -27.74
N TYR A 138 -8.20 12.20 -26.73
CA TYR A 138 -7.35 11.01 -26.72
C TYR A 138 -8.15 9.71 -26.55
N ASN A 139 -9.34 9.74 -26.01
CA ASN A 139 -10.03 8.60 -25.47
C ASN A 139 -11.11 7.94 -26.31
N ARG A 140 -11.61 8.59 -27.30
CA ARG A 140 -12.86 8.17 -27.93
C ARG A 140 -12.69 7.31 -29.18
N LYS A 141 -11.53 7.28 -29.81
CA LYS A 141 -11.35 6.59 -31.09
C LYS A 141 -10.71 5.20 -31.01
N ASN A 142 -10.02 4.87 -29.92
CA ASN A 142 -9.24 3.62 -29.85
C ASN A 142 -9.67 2.66 -28.73
N GLY A 143 -10.84 2.83 -28.13
CA GLY A 143 -11.29 1.96 -27.03
C GLY A 143 -10.45 2.09 -25.76
N THR A 144 -9.54 3.05 -25.70
CA THR A 144 -8.79 3.34 -24.47
C THR A 144 -9.64 4.22 -23.56
N PHE A 145 -9.83 3.73 -22.37
CA PHE A 145 -10.63 4.37 -21.33
C PHE A 145 -9.87 5.57 -20.75
N THR A 146 -10.50 6.78 -20.70
CA THR A 146 -9.97 7.87 -19.87
C THR A 146 -10.30 7.54 -18.43
N PRO A 147 -9.28 7.27 -17.58
CA PRO A 147 -9.59 7.06 -16.18
C PRO A 147 -10.15 8.37 -15.60
N THR A 148 -11.38 8.31 -15.08
CA THR A 148 -11.88 9.32 -14.15
C THR A 148 -11.21 9.11 -12.79
N PHE A 149 -11.32 10.09 -11.89
CA PHE A 149 -10.84 9.89 -10.52
C PHE A 149 -11.50 8.68 -9.87
N ASP A 150 -12.80 8.50 -10.04
CA ASP A 150 -13.54 7.34 -9.53
C ASP A 150 -13.02 6.01 -10.10
N ASP A 151 -12.61 6.00 -11.36
CA ASP A 151 -11.98 4.81 -11.97
C ASP A 151 -10.57 4.55 -11.46
N MET A 152 -9.86 5.58 -11.04
CA MET A 152 -8.51 5.44 -10.48
C MET A 152 -8.53 4.99 -9.03
N VAL A 153 -9.58 5.31 -8.31
CA VAL A 153 -9.88 4.81 -6.96
C VAL A 153 -10.65 3.49 -7.03
N ALA A 154 -11.13 3.13 -8.23
CA ALA A 154 -11.99 1.99 -8.47
C ALA A 154 -11.35 0.66 -8.03
N GLN A 155 -12.19 -0.12 -7.47
CA GLN A 155 -12.13 -1.51 -7.02
C GLN A 155 -10.76 -2.21 -7.16
N ILE A 156 -10.16 -2.42 -6.01
CA ILE A 156 -9.01 -3.31 -5.86
C ILE A 156 -9.42 -4.71 -6.35
N THR A 157 -8.87 -5.12 -7.48
CA THR A 157 -9.15 -6.41 -8.11
C THR A 157 -8.12 -7.48 -7.73
N GLU A 158 -6.90 -7.07 -7.35
CA GLU A 158 -5.82 -7.91 -6.87
C GLU A 158 -5.32 -7.40 -5.51
N PRO A 159 -4.85 -8.25 -4.61
CA PRO A 159 -4.31 -7.80 -3.32
C PRO A 159 -3.09 -6.89 -3.50
N ILE A 160 -3.02 -5.86 -2.65
CA ILE A 160 -1.88 -4.95 -2.57
C ILE A 160 -1.25 -5.15 -1.21
N ILE A 161 0.05 -5.38 -1.20
CA ILE A 161 0.81 -5.53 0.04
C ILE A 161 1.86 -4.43 0.07
N TYR A 162 1.73 -3.57 1.06
CA TYR A 162 2.58 -2.40 1.19
C TYR A 162 3.23 -2.34 2.56
N ARG A 163 4.56 -2.38 2.59
CA ARG A 163 5.30 -2.29 3.84
C ARG A 163 5.50 -0.83 4.21
N THR A 164 4.99 -0.41 5.37
CA THR A 164 5.03 0.99 5.82
C THR A 164 4.82 1.09 7.33
N PHE A 165 5.15 2.25 7.89
CA PHE A 165 4.82 2.57 9.27
C PHE A 165 3.31 2.83 9.39
N MET A 166 2.64 2.02 10.18
CA MET A 166 1.20 2.11 10.41
C MET A 166 0.91 2.59 11.85
N PRO A 167 -0.19 3.32 12.07
CA PRO A 167 -0.59 3.74 13.41
C PRO A 167 -0.68 2.55 14.36
N GLY A 168 -0.12 2.66 15.56
CA GLY A 168 -0.19 1.63 16.58
C GLY A 168 0.37 0.27 16.21
N ALA A 169 1.32 0.22 15.29
CA ALA A 169 2.01 -1.00 14.89
C ALA A 169 3.53 -0.81 14.94
N SER A 170 4.28 -1.90 14.97
CA SER A 170 5.73 -1.88 14.93
C SER A 170 6.24 -1.33 13.58
N PRO A 171 7.55 -0.96 13.48
CA PRO A 171 8.14 -0.54 12.21
C PRO A 171 8.10 -1.58 11.10
N ALA A 172 7.76 -2.82 11.44
CA ALA A 172 7.70 -3.94 10.50
C ALA A 172 6.27 -4.21 9.98
N ALA A 173 5.37 -3.23 10.07
CA ALA A 173 3.98 -3.38 9.66
C ALA A 173 3.79 -3.48 8.14
N PHE A 174 2.71 -4.17 7.78
CA PHE A 174 2.17 -4.25 6.43
C PHE A 174 0.78 -3.62 6.40
N ALA A 175 0.56 -2.70 5.47
CA ALA A 175 -0.77 -2.32 5.04
C ALA A 175 -1.15 -3.20 3.86
N VAL A 176 -2.30 -3.84 3.91
CA VAL A 176 -2.77 -4.73 2.85
C VAL A 176 -4.16 -4.29 2.42
N ALA A 177 -4.35 -4.18 1.10
CA ALA A 177 -5.65 -3.98 0.51
C ALA A 177 -6.10 -5.26 -0.21
N LEU A 178 -7.36 -5.64 0.00
CA LEU A 178 -7.97 -6.82 -0.59
C LEU A 178 -9.06 -6.45 -1.59
N PRO A 179 -9.33 -7.28 -2.59
CA PRO A 179 -10.54 -7.18 -3.41
C PRO A 179 -11.80 -7.14 -2.53
N GLY A 180 -12.74 -6.23 -2.87
CA GLY A 180 -13.92 -5.98 -2.05
C GLY A 180 -13.76 -4.83 -1.06
N ASN A 181 -12.69 -4.03 -1.21
CA ASN A 181 -12.42 -2.84 -0.42
C ASN A 181 -12.25 -3.12 1.08
N HIS A 182 -11.73 -4.27 1.44
CA HIS A 182 -11.27 -4.56 2.78
C HIS A 182 -9.77 -4.32 2.89
N TYR A 183 -9.38 -3.60 3.91
CA TYR A 183 -7.99 -3.22 4.17
C TYR A 183 -7.60 -3.67 5.57
N PHE A 184 -6.35 -4.04 5.77
CA PHE A 184 -5.89 -4.40 7.10
C PHE A 184 -4.42 -4.02 7.34
N CYS A 185 -4.10 -3.84 8.61
CA CYS A 185 -2.74 -3.74 9.10
C CYS A 185 -2.33 -5.07 9.76
N TRP A 186 -1.26 -5.67 9.26
CA TRP A 186 -0.63 -6.84 9.88
C TRP A 186 0.79 -6.47 10.32
N ASP A 187 1.11 -6.77 11.55
CA ASP A 187 2.36 -6.37 12.19
C ASP A 187 3.34 -7.54 12.24
N ALA A 188 4.41 -7.48 11.45
CA ALA A 188 5.43 -8.53 11.44
C ALA A 188 6.35 -8.51 12.67
N GLY A 189 6.49 -7.35 13.33
CA GLY A 189 7.24 -7.27 14.58
C GLY A 189 6.55 -7.98 15.74
N GLU A 190 5.22 -8.07 15.68
CA GLU A 190 4.37 -8.67 16.71
C GLU A 190 3.61 -9.91 16.21
N CYS A 191 3.83 -10.30 14.95
CA CYS A 191 3.20 -11.47 14.30
C CYS A 191 1.67 -11.52 14.44
N ARG A 192 1.00 -10.39 14.23
CA ARG A 192 -0.46 -10.31 14.42
C ARG A 192 -1.18 -9.29 13.56
N LEU A 193 -2.48 -9.54 13.33
CA LEU A 193 -3.42 -8.57 12.79
C LEU A 193 -3.67 -7.47 13.81
N ARG A 194 -3.56 -6.20 13.39
CA ARG A 194 -3.82 -5.03 14.24
C ARG A 194 -5.23 -4.53 14.11
N TYR A 195 -5.65 -4.24 12.88
CA TYR A 195 -6.99 -3.72 12.61
C TYR A 195 -7.38 -3.94 11.16
N VAL A 196 -8.69 -3.84 10.92
CA VAL A 196 -9.32 -4.00 9.60
C VAL A 196 -10.30 -2.86 9.38
N TRP A 197 -10.29 -2.26 8.18
CA TRP A 197 -11.21 -1.20 7.79
C TRP A 197 -11.69 -1.38 6.36
N THR A 198 -12.78 -0.69 5.98
CA THR A 198 -13.37 -0.80 4.64
C THR A 198 -13.74 0.55 4.01
N THR A 199 -13.89 1.60 4.82
CA THR A 199 -14.28 2.94 4.36
C THR A 199 -13.07 3.86 4.22
N GLY A 200 -13.21 4.99 3.51
CA GLY A 200 -12.20 6.04 3.41
C GLY A 200 -10.99 5.72 2.53
N GLY A 201 -11.00 4.58 1.84
CA GLY A 201 -9.90 4.15 0.97
C GLY A 201 -8.75 3.44 1.70
N PHE A 202 -7.70 3.08 0.97
CA PHE A 202 -6.60 2.26 1.49
C PHE A 202 -5.73 3.04 2.49
N ILE A 203 -4.70 3.69 2.02
CA ILE A 203 -3.81 4.52 2.85
C ILE A 203 -3.43 5.79 2.10
N ARG A 204 -3.19 6.86 2.85
CA ARG A 204 -2.48 8.04 2.35
C ARG A 204 -1.00 7.90 2.71
N ALA A 205 -0.19 7.57 1.73
CA ALA A 205 1.25 7.59 1.87
C ALA A 205 1.75 9.02 1.66
N ASN A 206 2.29 9.65 2.67
CA ASN A 206 3.04 10.90 2.49
C ASN A 206 4.51 10.57 2.19
N GLN A 207 5.27 11.55 1.73
CA GLN A 207 6.64 11.38 1.22
C GLN A 207 7.64 10.75 2.20
N ASN A 208 7.29 10.69 3.46
CA ASN A 208 8.23 10.44 4.54
C ASN A 208 7.93 9.17 5.36
N HIS A 209 6.95 8.38 4.95
CA HIS A 209 6.48 7.20 5.68
C HIS A 209 7.49 6.03 5.75
N TRP A 210 8.61 6.14 5.05
CA TRP A 210 9.70 5.16 5.08
C TRP A 210 10.82 5.49 6.06
N SER A 211 10.78 6.65 6.72
CA SER A 211 11.88 7.11 7.55
C SER A 211 11.50 7.09 9.02
N SER A 212 12.27 6.37 9.83
CA SER A 212 12.14 6.31 11.29
C SER A 212 12.46 7.61 12.03
N ASN A 213 13.01 8.62 11.35
CA ASN A 213 13.45 9.87 11.98
C ASN A 213 12.30 10.87 12.21
N GLY A 214 11.33 10.48 13.04
CA GLY A 214 10.27 11.38 13.49
C GLY A 214 9.27 11.80 12.41
N LYS A 215 9.10 10.99 11.37
CA LYS A 215 8.19 11.27 10.25
C LYS A 215 6.84 10.58 10.44
N PRO A 216 5.75 11.16 9.89
CA PRO A 216 4.41 10.65 10.13
C PRO A 216 4.24 9.24 9.57
N VAL A 217 3.50 8.43 10.30
CA VAL A 217 3.01 7.13 9.84
C VAL A 217 2.06 7.28 8.66
N ALA A 218 1.85 6.23 7.90
CA ALA A 218 0.82 6.19 6.87
C ALA A 218 -0.55 6.47 7.49
N GLN A 219 -1.33 7.33 6.86
CA GLN A 219 -2.67 7.68 7.32
C GLN A 219 -3.72 6.96 6.49
N PHE A 220 -4.83 6.61 7.08
CA PHE A 220 -6.04 6.18 6.39
C PHE A 220 -7.26 6.93 6.96
N ASN A 221 -8.27 7.13 6.13
CA ASN A 221 -9.45 7.90 6.52
C ASN A 221 -10.60 7.03 7.02
N GLY A 222 -10.44 5.72 6.94
CA GLY A 222 -11.49 4.80 7.32
C GLY A 222 -11.58 4.59 8.82
N VAL A 223 -12.78 4.22 9.26
CA VAL A 223 -12.98 3.76 10.64
C VAL A 223 -12.78 2.24 10.66
N PRO A 224 -11.84 1.71 11.47
CA PRO A 224 -11.69 0.27 11.63
C PRO A 224 -12.95 -0.35 12.23
N TYR A 225 -13.48 -1.36 11.57
CA TYR A 225 -14.59 -2.15 12.13
C TYR A 225 -14.09 -3.29 13.04
N TYR A 226 -12.80 -3.60 12.97
CA TYR A 226 -12.14 -4.52 13.89
C TYR A 226 -10.78 -3.96 14.31
N ARG A 227 -10.49 -4.01 15.59
CA ARG A 227 -9.18 -3.69 16.19
C ARG A 227 -8.81 -4.78 17.17
N ALA A 228 -7.62 -5.35 17.03
CA ALA A 228 -7.06 -6.21 18.07
C ALA A 228 -6.60 -5.32 19.21
N ARG A 229 -7.24 -5.43 20.36
CA ARG A 229 -6.86 -4.67 21.56
C ARG A 229 -5.51 -5.14 22.08
N THR A 230 -4.72 -4.17 22.50
CA THR A 230 -3.54 -4.38 23.31
C THR A 230 -3.68 -3.54 24.58
N THR A 231 -2.94 -3.87 25.61
CA THR A 231 -2.98 -3.12 26.88
C THR A 231 -2.57 -1.66 26.73
N GLN A 232 -1.89 -1.29 25.63
CA GLN A 232 -1.36 0.04 25.41
C GLN A 232 -2.14 0.87 24.38
N LEU A 233 -3.00 0.26 23.57
CA LEU A 233 -3.82 0.95 22.57
C LEU A 233 -5.30 0.81 22.91
N ASN A 234 -5.81 1.80 23.63
CA ASN A 234 -7.26 1.99 23.75
C ASN A 234 -7.81 2.74 22.52
N ASP A 235 -9.13 2.81 22.39
CA ASP A 235 -9.78 3.45 21.24
C ASP A 235 -9.44 4.95 21.13
N GLU A 236 -9.28 5.67 22.25
CA GLU A 236 -8.92 7.08 22.29
C GLU A 236 -7.50 7.32 21.76
N THR A 237 -6.53 6.54 22.24
CA THR A 237 -5.13 6.63 21.80
C THR A 237 -5.00 6.34 20.30
N PHE A 238 -5.76 5.37 19.79
CA PHE A 238 -5.75 5.05 18.35
C PHE A 238 -6.32 6.19 17.51
N ASP A 239 -7.44 6.78 17.95
CA ASP A 239 -8.08 7.89 17.26
C ASP A 239 -7.21 9.15 17.25
N GLU A 240 -6.48 9.42 18.31
CA GLU A 240 -5.48 10.47 18.35
C GLU A 240 -4.34 10.21 17.38
N LEU A 241 -3.82 8.98 17.33
CA LEU A 241 -2.72 8.57 16.45
C LEU A 241 -3.11 8.62 14.96
N SER A 242 -4.36 8.31 14.64
CA SER A 242 -4.86 8.38 13.28
C SER A 242 -5.11 9.82 12.78
N LYS A 243 -5.40 10.75 13.69
CA LYS A 243 -5.74 12.15 13.38
C LYS A 243 -4.53 13.09 13.46
N THR A 244 -3.51 12.76 14.22
CA THR A 244 -2.39 13.66 14.45
C THR A 244 -1.24 13.39 13.48
N ASN A 245 -0.72 14.47 12.87
CA ASN A 245 0.60 14.51 12.24
C ASN A 245 1.73 14.32 13.27
N ASN A 246 1.59 13.35 14.17
CA ASN A 246 2.54 13.16 15.25
C ASN A 246 3.92 12.82 14.69
N LYS A 247 4.89 13.64 15.04
CA LYS A 247 6.28 13.60 14.59
C LYS A 247 7.06 12.36 15.05
N LYS A 248 6.48 11.52 15.91
CA LYS A 248 7.09 10.26 16.35
C LYS A 248 6.10 9.13 16.15
N PRO A 249 6.45 8.08 15.42
CA PRO A 249 5.63 6.87 15.41
C PRO A 249 5.59 6.31 16.84
N ILE A 250 4.41 6.13 17.38
CA ILE A 250 4.23 5.38 18.62
C ILE A 250 4.24 3.92 18.20
N TYR A 251 5.31 3.23 18.56
CA TYR A 251 5.39 1.79 18.38
C TYR A 251 4.66 1.14 19.55
N ASP A 252 3.82 0.19 19.24
CA ASP A 252 3.30 -0.69 20.26
C ASP A 252 4.44 -1.61 20.71
N THR A 253 4.84 -1.46 21.95
CA THR A 253 5.85 -2.29 22.62
C THR A 253 5.16 -3.28 23.55
N SER A 254 3.95 -3.78 23.14
CA SER A 254 3.20 -4.72 23.98
C SER A 254 4.08 -5.88 24.44
N GLU A 255 3.92 -6.25 25.69
CA GLU A 255 4.63 -7.40 26.25
C GLU A 255 4.13 -8.71 25.63
N ALA A 256 4.96 -9.74 25.68
CA ALA A 256 4.63 -11.07 25.15
C ALA A 256 3.31 -11.65 25.68
N SER A 257 2.85 -11.17 26.83
CA SER A 257 1.56 -11.52 27.44
C SER A 257 0.34 -11.18 26.59
N ASP A 258 0.48 -10.23 25.65
CA ASP A 258 -0.62 -9.75 24.79
C ASP A 258 -0.69 -10.47 23.43
N PHE A 259 0.19 -11.42 23.17
CA PHE A 259 0.14 -12.17 21.93
C PHE A 259 -1.17 -12.99 21.84
N PRO A 260 -1.92 -12.89 20.73
CA PRO A 260 -3.28 -13.42 20.68
C PRO A 260 -3.36 -14.96 20.65
N ILE A 261 -2.28 -15.66 20.33
CA ILE A 261 -2.26 -17.13 20.25
C ILE A 261 -1.50 -17.71 21.42
N THR A 262 -2.16 -18.57 22.15
CA THR A 262 -1.52 -19.38 23.21
C THR A 262 -1.56 -20.84 22.80
N LEU A 263 -0.41 -21.47 22.74
CA LEU A 263 -0.25 -22.91 22.49
C LEU A 263 0.03 -23.61 23.80
N LYS A 264 -0.62 -24.74 24.06
CA LYS A 264 -0.46 -25.47 25.31
C LYS A 264 1.01 -25.84 25.56
N GLY A 265 1.53 -25.39 26.69
CA GLY A 265 2.91 -25.67 27.08
C GLY A 265 3.96 -24.69 26.57
N THR A 266 3.56 -23.59 25.88
CA THR A 266 4.50 -22.55 25.44
C THR A 266 4.28 -21.23 26.15
N ARG A 267 5.35 -20.44 26.27
CA ARG A 267 5.33 -19.06 26.82
C ARG A 267 6.22 -18.12 26.02
N GLU A 268 6.61 -18.52 24.82
CA GLU A 268 7.57 -17.75 24.03
C GLU A 268 6.95 -16.62 23.20
N VAL A 269 7.78 -15.63 22.88
CA VAL A 269 7.44 -14.54 21.97
C VAL A 269 7.48 -15.06 20.54
N PRO A 270 6.52 -14.71 19.68
CA PRO A 270 6.51 -15.17 18.30
C PRO A 270 7.71 -14.61 17.52
N THR A 271 8.24 -15.41 16.61
CA THR A 271 9.31 -15.01 15.69
C THR A 271 8.78 -15.02 14.26
N TYR A 272 8.86 -13.88 13.60
CA TYR A 272 8.44 -13.74 12.21
C TYR A 272 9.40 -14.47 11.26
N LEU A 273 8.86 -15.34 10.41
CA LEU A 273 9.62 -16.17 9.46
C LEU A 273 9.43 -15.73 7.99
N GLY A 274 8.62 -14.69 7.74
CA GLY A 274 8.34 -14.20 6.40
C GLY A 274 6.89 -14.40 5.94
N TYR A 275 6.63 -14.08 4.69
CA TYR A 275 5.35 -14.37 4.04
C TYR A 275 5.56 -14.85 2.61
N ARG A 276 4.53 -15.48 2.06
CA ARG A 276 4.44 -15.83 0.63
C ARG A 276 3.07 -15.48 0.10
N LEU A 277 2.93 -15.39 -1.20
CA LEU A 277 1.64 -15.20 -1.84
C LEU A 277 1.03 -16.55 -2.21
N VAL A 278 -0.22 -16.75 -1.84
CA VAL A 278 -1.05 -17.89 -2.25
C VAL A 278 -2.22 -17.33 -3.05
N ASN A 279 -2.24 -17.59 -4.35
CA ASN A 279 -3.20 -16.97 -5.28
C ASN A 279 -3.27 -15.44 -5.17
N GLY A 280 -2.10 -14.79 -4.97
CA GLY A 280 -1.99 -13.35 -4.78
C GLY A 280 -2.20 -12.86 -3.34
N PHE A 281 -2.77 -13.66 -2.45
CA PHE A 281 -3.05 -13.27 -1.06
C PHE A 281 -1.88 -13.56 -0.12
N PRO A 282 -1.62 -12.71 0.88
CA PRO A 282 -0.52 -12.91 1.81
C PRO A 282 -0.80 -14.08 2.76
N LYS A 283 0.15 -15.01 2.82
CA LYS A 283 0.21 -16.07 3.82
C LYS A 283 1.43 -15.81 4.70
N PHE A 284 1.22 -15.22 5.86
CA PHE A 284 2.25 -14.95 6.84
C PHE A 284 2.68 -16.23 7.53
N ARG A 285 3.96 -16.30 7.94
CA ARG A 285 4.54 -17.44 8.63
C ARG A 285 5.36 -16.96 9.81
N TYR A 286 5.13 -17.55 10.97
CA TYR A 286 5.87 -17.26 12.20
C TYR A 286 5.96 -18.51 13.08
N SER A 287 6.88 -18.52 14.03
CA SER A 287 7.05 -19.62 14.97
C SER A 287 6.76 -19.16 16.40
N LEU A 288 6.32 -20.10 17.20
CA LEU A 288 6.18 -19.99 18.65
C LEU A 288 6.78 -21.27 19.23
N ASP A 289 8.00 -21.18 19.77
CA ASP A 289 8.83 -22.35 20.13
C ASP A 289 9.01 -23.28 18.91
N LYS A 290 8.78 -24.55 19.06
CA LYS A 290 8.86 -25.57 17.98
C LYS A 290 7.68 -25.54 17.00
N TYR A 291 6.65 -24.78 17.30
CA TYR A 291 5.43 -24.71 16.47
C TYR A 291 5.57 -23.65 15.38
N VAL A 292 5.20 -24.03 14.17
CA VAL A 292 5.10 -23.10 13.03
C VAL A 292 3.64 -22.81 12.79
N ILE A 293 3.32 -21.52 12.78
CA ILE A 293 1.98 -21.00 12.51
C ILE A 293 2.01 -20.33 11.14
N THR A 294 0.99 -20.58 10.33
CA THR A 294 0.76 -19.81 9.12
C THR A 294 -0.62 -19.17 9.17
N GLU A 295 -0.74 -17.97 8.64
CA GLU A 295 -1.97 -17.21 8.57
C GLU A 295 -2.18 -16.67 7.15
N LEU A 296 -3.13 -17.21 6.42
CA LEU A 296 -3.58 -16.71 5.12
C LEU A 296 -4.74 -15.76 5.31
N ILE A 297 -4.62 -14.51 4.83
CA ILE A 297 -5.68 -13.52 4.91
C ILE A 297 -6.18 -13.19 3.51
N ARG A 298 -7.48 -13.36 3.30
CA ARG A 298 -8.17 -13.12 2.03
C ARG A 298 -9.59 -12.58 2.26
N PRO A 299 -10.26 -12.02 1.25
CA PRO A 299 -11.69 -11.78 1.36
C PRO A 299 -12.44 -13.09 1.59
N ASN A 300 -13.55 -13.06 2.31
CA ASN A 300 -14.48 -14.19 2.33
C ASN A 300 -15.17 -14.35 0.95
N ALA A 301 -15.95 -15.41 0.77
CA ALA A 301 -16.51 -15.79 -0.53
C ALA A 301 -17.38 -14.69 -1.17
N ASN A 302 -18.16 -13.97 -0.38
CA ASN A 302 -19.03 -12.88 -0.85
C ASN A 302 -18.37 -11.48 -0.76
N LYS A 303 -17.09 -11.40 -0.38
CA LYS A 303 -16.32 -10.17 -0.19
C LYS A 303 -16.93 -9.18 0.81
N SER A 304 -17.69 -9.66 1.77
CA SER A 304 -18.29 -8.84 2.84
C SER A 304 -17.41 -8.70 4.08
N GLY A 305 -16.22 -9.30 4.08
CA GLY A 305 -15.29 -9.28 5.18
C GLY A 305 -14.00 -9.99 4.85
N ILE A 306 -13.16 -10.19 5.85
CA ILE A 306 -11.89 -10.94 5.71
C ILE A 306 -12.01 -12.32 6.36
N GLN A 307 -11.40 -13.32 5.73
CA GLN A 307 -11.19 -14.64 6.27
C GLN A 307 -9.71 -14.82 6.58
N ARG A 308 -9.43 -15.23 7.81
CA ARG A 308 -8.10 -15.57 8.31
C ARG A 308 -8.02 -17.09 8.47
N THR A 309 -7.25 -17.78 7.63
CA THR A 309 -7.07 -19.24 7.73
C THR A 309 -5.71 -19.53 8.35
N PHE A 310 -5.74 -20.21 9.47
CA PHE A 310 -4.56 -20.60 10.24
C PHE A 310 -4.23 -22.07 10.02
N THR A 311 -2.92 -22.38 10.05
CA THR A 311 -2.44 -23.74 10.25
C THR A 311 -1.38 -23.74 11.34
N ILE A 312 -1.38 -24.76 12.20
CA ILE A 312 -0.40 -24.92 13.29
C ILE A 312 0.26 -26.30 13.16
N SER A 313 1.58 -26.33 13.10
CA SER A 313 2.34 -27.56 12.93
C SER A 313 3.57 -27.59 13.87
N PRO A 314 3.79 -28.68 14.62
CA PRO A 314 2.85 -29.77 14.86
C PRO A 314 1.56 -29.29 15.52
N THR A 315 0.48 -30.06 15.44
CA THR A 315 -0.82 -29.70 16.03
C THR A 315 -0.77 -29.74 17.56
N VAL A 316 -1.46 -28.78 18.17
CA VAL A 316 -1.49 -28.63 19.64
C VAL A 316 -2.79 -27.94 20.05
N GLU A 317 -3.26 -28.19 21.25
CA GLU A 317 -4.36 -27.44 21.84
C GLU A 317 -4.04 -25.95 21.83
N THR A 318 -4.92 -25.16 21.22
CA THR A 318 -4.68 -23.76 20.89
C THR A 318 -5.80 -22.88 21.43
N THR A 319 -5.42 -21.74 21.98
CA THR A 319 -6.36 -20.67 22.30
C THR A 319 -6.01 -19.43 21.46
N LEU A 320 -6.97 -18.90 20.70
CA LEU A 320 -6.86 -17.65 19.98
C LEU A 320 -7.77 -16.60 20.62
N ARG A 321 -7.21 -15.48 21.03
CA ARG A 321 -7.95 -14.34 21.59
C ARG A 321 -8.28 -13.34 20.49
N LEU A 322 -9.57 -13.15 20.26
CA LEU A 322 -10.13 -12.15 19.35
C LEU A 322 -10.73 -11.02 20.19
N THR A 323 -10.81 -9.84 19.63
CA THR A 323 -11.42 -8.70 20.34
C THR A 323 -12.88 -8.56 19.94
N PRO A 324 -13.85 -8.82 20.82
CA PRO A 324 -15.25 -8.55 20.53
C PRO A 324 -15.47 -7.05 20.29
N THR A 325 -16.30 -6.73 19.32
CA THR A 325 -16.66 -5.35 18.99
C THR A 325 -18.11 -5.29 18.52
N SER A 326 -18.77 -4.17 18.78
CA SER A 326 -20.12 -3.90 18.25
C SER A 326 -20.13 -3.66 16.74
N GLN A 327 -19.00 -3.36 16.16
CA GLN A 327 -18.85 -2.99 14.74
C GLN A 327 -18.59 -4.19 13.81
N ALA A 328 -18.26 -5.37 14.36
CA ALA A 328 -18.00 -6.56 13.55
C ALA A 328 -18.74 -7.80 14.06
N ILE A 329 -19.02 -8.71 13.14
CA ILE A 329 -19.40 -10.09 13.41
C ILE A 329 -18.16 -10.95 13.27
N ILE A 330 -17.84 -11.71 14.32
CA ILE A 330 -16.70 -12.62 14.34
C ILE A 330 -17.24 -14.04 14.50
N SER A 331 -16.78 -14.95 13.65
CA SER A 331 -17.11 -16.37 13.73
C SER A 331 -15.92 -17.25 13.38
N SER A 332 -15.97 -18.50 13.79
CA SER A 332 -14.97 -19.53 13.46
C SER A 332 -15.66 -20.74 12.86
N ASP A 333 -14.96 -21.42 11.93
CA ASP A 333 -15.44 -22.69 11.33
C ASP A 333 -15.13 -23.91 12.22
N ARG A 334 -14.24 -23.76 13.22
CA ARG A 334 -13.86 -24.80 14.17
C ARG A 334 -13.68 -24.25 15.56
N GLY A 335 -13.66 -25.17 16.54
CA GLY A 335 -13.49 -24.83 17.94
C GLY A 335 -14.71 -24.19 18.58
N ASN A 336 -14.52 -23.72 19.80
CA ASN A 336 -15.55 -23.05 20.58
C ASN A 336 -15.16 -21.58 20.77
N LEU A 337 -15.91 -20.68 20.12
CA LEU A 337 -15.74 -19.23 20.26
C LEU A 337 -16.72 -18.68 21.31
N SER A 338 -16.18 -18.21 22.42
CA SER A 338 -16.98 -17.61 23.49
C SER A 338 -17.28 -16.12 23.23
N PRO A 339 -18.30 -15.55 23.88
CA PRO A 339 -18.70 -14.15 23.70
C PRO A 339 -17.60 -13.13 24.07
N ASP A 340 -16.64 -13.49 24.92
CA ASP A 340 -15.47 -12.68 25.26
C ASP A 340 -14.38 -12.66 24.19
N GLY A 341 -14.60 -13.39 23.07
CA GLY A 341 -13.66 -13.48 21.96
C GLY A 341 -12.61 -14.58 22.11
N THR A 342 -12.72 -15.45 23.09
CA THR A 342 -11.80 -16.57 23.27
C THR A 342 -12.23 -17.75 22.42
N LEU A 343 -11.39 -18.14 21.45
CA LEU A 343 -11.56 -19.33 20.62
C LEU A 343 -10.65 -20.45 21.15
N VAL A 344 -11.24 -21.54 21.58
CA VAL A 344 -10.52 -22.74 22.06
C VAL A 344 -10.62 -23.83 21.02
N LEU A 345 -9.49 -24.42 20.66
CA LEU A 345 -9.33 -25.46 19.66
C LEU A 345 -8.61 -26.67 20.25
N THR A 346 -9.11 -27.84 19.97
CA THR A 346 -8.37 -29.09 20.23
C THR A 346 -7.16 -29.21 19.32
N ALA A 347 -6.24 -30.10 19.63
CA ALA A 347 -5.07 -30.34 18.77
C ALA A 347 -5.46 -30.72 17.32
N GLY A 348 -6.52 -31.51 17.16
CA GLY A 348 -7.01 -31.90 15.83
C GLY A 348 -7.59 -30.72 15.03
N GLU A 349 -8.32 -29.83 15.70
CA GLU A 349 -8.90 -28.64 15.08
C GLU A 349 -7.85 -27.57 14.71
N SER A 350 -6.75 -27.48 15.45
CA SER A 350 -5.66 -26.54 15.23
C SER A 350 -4.84 -26.81 13.95
N ASN A 351 -5.00 -28.00 13.35
CA ASN A 351 -4.33 -28.32 12.09
C ASN A 351 -4.65 -27.30 10.99
N GLU A 352 -5.92 -26.95 10.84
CA GLU A 352 -6.40 -25.86 9.98
C GLU A 352 -7.75 -25.37 10.49
N PHE A 353 -7.87 -24.08 10.68
CA PHE A 353 -9.13 -23.42 11.05
C PHE A 353 -9.20 -22.01 10.47
N SER A 354 -10.40 -21.48 10.34
CA SER A 354 -10.60 -20.13 9.82
C SER A 354 -11.42 -19.28 10.79
N VAL A 355 -11.04 -18.01 10.86
CA VAL A 355 -11.81 -16.96 11.55
C VAL A 355 -12.29 -15.97 10.50
N LEU A 356 -13.58 -15.69 10.50
CA LEU A 356 -14.24 -14.70 9.68
C LEU A 356 -14.47 -13.44 10.50
N ILE A 357 -14.12 -12.28 9.95
CA ILE A 357 -14.37 -10.96 10.54
C ILE A 357 -15.08 -10.11 9.49
N GLN A 358 -16.33 -9.74 9.77
CA GLN A 358 -17.19 -8.98 8.86
C GLN A 358 -17.68 -7.71 9.55
N PRO A 359 -17.75 -6.55 8.86
CA PRO A 359 -18.42 -5.39 9.41
C PRO A 359 -19.89 -5.71 9.68
N ARG A 360 -20.45 -5.18 10.74
CA ARG A 360 -21.88 -5.13 10.92
C ARG A 360 -22.46 -4.11 9.96
N GLU A 361 -23.47 -4.47 9.19
CA GLU A 361 -24.29 -3.50 8.50
C GLU A 361 -24.98 -2.64 9.55
N GLU A 362 -24.84 -1.32 9.46
CA GLU A 362 -25.65 -0.43 10.28
C GLU A 362 -27.11 -0.71 9.92
N ALA A 363 -27.93 -1.06 10.92
CA ALA A 363 -29.36 -1.14 10.74
C ALA A 363 -29.84 0.27 10.35
N ASN A 364 -30.27 0.42 9.08
CA ASN A 364 -30.91 1.61 8.58
C ASN A 364 -32.18 1.95 9.36
#